data_9c1eda0ea5db0a46df42a6e00b20cec8
#
_entry.id   9c1eda0ea5db0a46df42a6e00b20cec8
#
_cell.length_a   1.000
_cell.length_b   1.000
_cell.length_c   1.000
_cell.angle_alpha   90.00
_cell.angle_beta   90.00
_cell.angle_gamma   90.00
#
_symmetry.space_group_name_H-M   'P 1'
#
loop_
_entity.id
_entity.type
_entity.pdbx_description
1 polymer ?
#
loop_
_entity_poly.entity_id
_entity_poly.type
_entity_poly.pdbx_seq_one_letter_code
_entity_poly.pdbx_strand_id
1 'polypeptide(L)'
;MKYRECKKPTCNELVQFPERYCPKHKLENEQQREQERKEKSYKKMKLYNQHNRNKEANSFYQSKQWKQTRNYVINRDNYTCQVCGEVITDRKIIDHIIPLRIDKDKQLDESNLWTLCYRCHSIKTNIEEQIINSPNGINKIKHVSKDNWKKYIKERIKD
;
A
#
# COMPACT_ATOMS: atom_id res chain seq x y z
N MET A 1 -32.03 35.74 -7.37
CA MET A 1 -31.38 34.60 -6.69
C MET A 1 -32.41 33.48 -6.57
N LYS A 2 -32.03 32.21 -6.79
CA LYS A 2 -32.97 31.09 -6.67
C LYS A 2 -32.74 30.39 -5.32
N TYR A 3 -33.84 30.08 -4.62
CA TYR A 3 -33.84 29.35 -3.36
C TYR A 3 -34.60 28.05 -3.50
N ARG A 4 -34.30 27.08 -2.66
CA ARG A 4 -35.02 25.81 -2.52
C ARG A 4 -35.04 25.36 -1.07
N GLU A 5 -35.93 24.44 -0.73
CA GLU A 5 -35.96 23.83 0.59
C GLU A 5 -34.77 22.86 0.78
N CYS A 6 -34.32 22.75 2.02
CA CYS A 6 -33.31 21.79 2.41
C CYS A 6 -33.76 20.37 2.04
N LYS A 7 -32.89 19.59 1.44
CA LYS A 7 -33.19 18.22 0.98
C LYS A 7 -33.44 17.23 2.13
N LYS A 8 -33.17 17.59 3.38
CA LYS A 8 -33.45 16.74 4.53
C LYS A 8 -34.98 16.71 4.77
N PRO A 9 -35.61 15.52 4.76
CA PRO A 9 -37.01 15.40 5.13
C PRO A 9 -37.28 16.11 6.48
N THR A 10 -38.40 16.81 6.62
CA THR A 10 -38.77 17.56 7.83
C THR A 10 -37.98 18.84 8.09
N CYS A 11 -37.16 19.31 7.16
CA CYS A 11 -36.46 20.60 7.27
C CYS A 11 -37.01 21.60 6.23
N ASN A 12 -37.62 22.68 6.69
CA ASN A 12 -38.22 23.73 5.85
C ASN A 12 -37.26 24.92 5.63
N GLU A 13 -35.98 24.78 6.00
CA GLU A 13 -35.02 25.88 5.85
C GLU A 13 -34.68 26.11 4.38
N LEU A 14 -34.75 27.35 3.94
CA LEU A 14 -34.43 27.73 2.57
C LEU A 14 -32.92 27.87 2.38
N VAL A 15 -32.43 27.25 1.34
CA VAL A 15 -31.02 27.29 0.95
C VAL A 15 -30.85 27.89 -0.44
N GLN A 16 -29.82 28.68 -0.63
CA GLN A 16 -29.52 29.30 -1.90
C GLN A 16 -28.99 28.26 -2.91
N PHE A 17 -29.51 28.25 -4.12
CA PHE A 17 -28.95 27.43 -5.20
C PHE A 17 -27.47 27.82 -5.46
N PRO A 18 -26.52 26.86 -5.65
CA PRO A 18 -26.73 25.42 -5.90
C PRO A 18 -26.74 24.50 -4.65
N GLU A 19 -26.68 25.07 -3.43
CA GLU A 19 -26.68 24.27 -2.19
C GLU A 19 -27.93 23.40 -2.08
N ARG A 20 -27.78 22.19 -1.53
CA ARG A 20 -28.87 21.23 -1.36
C ARG A 20 -29.33 21.07 0.09
N TYR A 21 -28.47 21.42 1.02
CA TYR A 21 -28.69 21.26 2.46
C TYR A 21 -28.38 22.57 3.17
N CYS A 22 -29.12 22.86 4.25
CA CYS A 22 -28.75 23.94 5.15
C CYS A 22 -27.44 23.64 5.88
N PRO A 23 -26.77 24.62 6.48
CA PRO A 23 -25.42 24.42 7.07
C PRO A 23 -25.36 23.24 8.03
N LYS A 24 -26.40 23.07 8.88
CA LYS A 24 -26.49 21.96 9.83
C LYS A 24 -26.55 20.59 9.10
N HIS A 25 -27.50 20.46 8.18
CA HIS A 25 -27.70 19.17 7.47
C HIS A 25 -26.64 18.90 6.41
N LYS A 26 -25.91 19.92 5.97
CA LYS A 26 -24.72 19.73 5.12
C LYS A 26 -23.63 18.99 5.89
N LEU A 27 -23.33 19.41 7.12
CA LEU A 27 -22.36 18.75 7.98
C LEU A 27 -22.77 17.31 8.31
N GLU A 28 -24.03 17.09 8.68
CA GLU A 28 -24.57 15.75 8.95
C GLU A 28 -24.42 14.83 7.71
N ASN A 29 -24.77 15.33 6.54
CA ASN A 29 -24.68 14.58 5.29
C ASN A 29 -23.22 14.25 4.91
N GLU A 30 -22.29 15.18 5.12
CA GLU A 30 -20.86 14.95 4.88
C GLU A 30 -20.32 13.88 5.82
N GLN A 31 -20.66 13.91 7.10
CA GLN A 31 -20.27 12.89 8.08
C GLN A 31 -20.85 11.53 7.73
N GLN A 32 -22.12 11.46 7.35
CA GLN A 32 -22.77 10.22 6.95
C GLN A 32 -22.10 9.62 5.70
N ARG A 33 -21.84 10.44 4.67
CA ARG A 33 -21.16 10.00 3.45
C ARG A 33 -19.73 9.50 3.72
N GLU A 34 -19.03 10.14 4.63
CA GLU A 34 -17.69 9.70 5.03
C GLU A 34 -17.73 8.35 5.75
N GLN A 35 -18.72 8.14 6.64
CA GLN A 35 -18.92 6.85 7.30
C GLN A 35 -19.29 5.75 6.30
N GLU A 36 -20.20 6.01 5.38
CA GLU A 36 -20.57 5.06 4.32
C GLU A 36 -19.38 4.71 3.44
N ARG A 37 -18.53 5.69 3.10
CA ARG A 37 -17.30 5.47 2.33
C ARG A 37 -16.33 4.56 3.08
N LYS A 38 -16.12 4.81 4.38
CA LYS A 38 -15.27 3.99 5.24
C LYS A 38 -15.80 2.55 5.34
N GLU A 39 -17.10 2.40 5.53
CA GLU A 39 -17.74 1.09 5.62
C GLU A 39 -17.65 0.30 4.32
N LYS A 40 -17.93 0.94 3.18
CA LYS A 40 -17.79 0.33 1.84
C LYS A 40 -16.35 -0.11 1.58
N SER A 41 -15.36 0.75 1.92
CA SER A 41 -13.94 0.44 1.81
C SER A 41 -13.55 -0.75 2.69
N TYR A 42 -14.01 -0.78 3.93
CA TYR A 42 -13.78 -1.89 4.86
C TYR A 42 -14.39 -3.21 4.35
N LYS A 43 -15.65 -3.19 3.88
CA LYS A 43 -16.32 -4.37 3.30
C LYS A 43 -15.56 -4.90 2.08
N LYS A 44 -15.13 -4.00 1.17
CA LYS A 44 -14.33 -4.35 -0.01
C LYS A 44 -13.00 -5.00 0.39
N MET A 45 -12.30 -4.42 1.36
CA MET A 45 -11.03 -4.95 1.87
C MET A 45 -11.20 -6.31 2.56
N LYS A 46 -12.28 -6.49 3.35
CA LYS A 46 -12.62 -7.76 4.00
C LYS A 46 -12.88 -8.85 2.97
N LEU A 47 -13.66 -8.56 1.93
CA LEU A 47 -13.96 -9.49 0.85
C LEU A 47 -12.69 -9.88 0.09
N TYR A 48 -11.84 -8.91 -0.26
CA TYR A 48 -10.54 -9.15 -0.90
C TYR A 48 -9.65 -10.06 -0.05
N ASN A 49 -9.56 -9.80 1.26
CA ASN A 49 -8.78 -10.61 2.18
C ASN A 49 -9.30 -12.05 2.30
N GLN A 50 -10.61 -12.27 2.22
CA GLN A 50 -11.22 -13.60 2.27
C GLN A 50 -10.96 -14.44 1.01
N HIS A 51 -11.00 -13.83 -0.15
CA HIS A 51 -10.97 -14.54 -1.43
C HIS A 51 -9.59 -14.54 -2.09
N ASN A 52 -8.84 -13.46 -1.99
CA ASN A 52 -7.60 -13.27 -2.77
C ASN A 52 -6.32 -13.36 -1.93
N ARG A 53 -6.43 -13.39 -0.59
CA ARG A 53 -5.24 -13.43 0.25
C ARG A 53 -4.70 -14.84 0.34
N ASN A 54 -3.47 -15.04 -0.16
CA ASN A 54 -2.77 -16.32 0.00
C ASN A 54 -2.59 -16.63 1.49
N LYS A 55 -3.26 -17.69 1.97
CA LYS A 55 -3.26 -18.09 3.39
C LYS A 55 -1.84 -18.44 3.87
N GLU A 56 -1.03 -19.08 3.03
CA GLU A 56 0.36 -19.42 3.34
C GLU A 56 1.21 -18.17 3.55
N ALA A 57 1.15 -17.21 2.60
CA ALA A 57 1.88 -15.96 2.72
C ALA A 57 1.45 -15.18 3.97
N ASN A 58 0.15 -15.16 4.29
CA ASN A 58 -0.33 -14.49 5.49
C ASN A 58 0.19 -15.16 6.77
N SER A 59 0.17 -16.51 6.84
CA SER A 59 0.72 -17.27 7.95
C SER A 59 2.22 -16.99 8.14
N PHE A 60 2.97 -16.96 7.06
CA PHE A 60 4.40 -16.61 7.07
C PHE A 60 4.64 -15.23 7.68
N TYR A 61 3.95 -14.18 7.20
CA TYR A 61 4.12 -12.81 7.72
C TYR A 61 3.64 -12.62 9.17
N GLN A 62 2.84 -13.53 9.71
CA GLN A 62 2.45 -13.54 11.13
C GLN A 62 3.40 -14.37 12.01
N SER A 63 4.28 -15.17 11.46
CA SER A 63 5.19 -16.05 12.19
C SER A 63 6.14 -15.25 13.09
N LYS A 64 6.57 -15.90 14.20
CA LYS A 64 7.57 -15.34 15.13
C LYS A 64 8.92 -15.12 14.40
N GLN A 65 9.30 -16.07 13.55
CA GLN A 65 10.54 -16.02 12.79
C GLN A 65 10.57 -14.79 11.88
N TRP A 66 9.51 -14.61 11.08
CA TRP A 66 9.42 -13.40 10.22
C TRP A 66 9.51 -12.11 11.02
N LYS A 67 8.80 -12.01 12.16
CA LYS A 67 8.82 -10.80 12.99
C LYS A 67 10.22 -10.50 13.54
N GLN A 68 10.96 -11.52 13.95
CA GLN A 68 12.34 -11.39 14.41
C GLN A 68 13.27 -10.94 13.28
N THR A 69 13.25 -11.64 12.13
CA THR A 69 14.05 -11.29 10.95
C THR A 69 13.75 -9.88 10.44
N ARG A 70 12.45 -9.54 10.39
CA ARG A 70 12.01 -8.19 10.02
C ARG A 70 12.61 -7.11 10.93
N ASN A 71 12.57 -7.31 12.24
CA ASN A 71 13.12 -6.34 13.19
C ASN A 71 14.64 -6.25 13.08
N TYR A 72 15.32 -7.37 12.89
CA TYR A 72 16.75 -7.40 12.64
C TYR A 72 17.11 -6.58 11.39
N VAL A 73 16.44 -6.82 10.27
CA VAL A 73 16.70 -6.10 9.00
C VAL A 73 16.44 -4.60 9.13
N ILE A 74 15.38 -4.18 9.83
CA ILE A 74 15.11 -2.76 10.10
C ILE A 74 16.28 -2.11 10.87
N ASN A 75 16.77 -2.78 11.92
CA ASN A 75 17.87 -2.29 12.73
C ASN A 75 19.18 -2.26 11.95
N ARG A 76 19.50 -3.33 11.20
CA ARG A 76 20.67 -3.40 10.30
C ARG A 76 20.69 -2.24 9.31
N ASP A 77 19.54 -1.91 8.75
CA ASP A 77 19.38 -0.85 7.75
C ASP A 77 19.18 0.55 8.38
N ASN A 78 19.33 0.68 9.71
CA ASN A 78 19.22 1.94 10.47
C ASN A 78 17.93 2.71 10.18
N TYR A 79 16.81 2.01 10.05
CA TYR A 79 15.50 2.61 9.74
C TYR A 79 15.49 3.42 8.42
N THR A 80 16.45 3.17 7.53
CA THR A 80 16.69 3.94 6.30
C THR A 80 16.29 3.16 5.06
N CYS A 81 15.65 3.82 4.11
CA CYS A 81 15.34 3.21 2.81
C CYS A 81 16.62 2.93 2.03
N GLN A 82 16.84 1.67 1.69
CA GLN A 82 18.06 1.22 1.03
C GLN A 82 18.18 1.65 -0.45
N VAL A 83 17.17 2.37 -0.97
CA VAL A 83 17.16 2.91 -2.34
C VAL A 83 17.36 4.42 -2.35
N CYS A 84 16.48 5.20 -1.69
CA CYS A 84 16.56 6.66 -1.69
C CYS A 84 17.43 7.24 -0.57
N GLY A 85 17.76 6.45 0.46
CA GLY A 85 18.58 6.89 1.59
C GLY A 85 17.82 7.71 2.64
N GLU A 86 16.49 7.88 2.50
CA GLU A 86 15.70 8.63 3.48
C GLU A 86 15.42 7.81 4.73
N VAL A 87 15.46 8.45 5.89
CA VAL A 87 15.03 7.86 7.16
C VAL A 87 13.51 7.69 7.15
N ILE A 88 13.05 6.49 7.49
CA ILE A 88 11.63 6.15 7.45
C ILE A 88 11.05 6.32 8.85
N THR A 89 10.27 7.37 9.05
CA THR A 89 9.62 7.70 10.33
C THR A 89 8.31 6.97 10.53
N ASP A 90 7.61 6.63 9.44
CA ASP A 90 6.30 5.99 9.43
C ASP A 90 6.39 4.46 9.20
N ARG A 91 5.63 3.95 8.23
CA ARG A 91 5.55 2.52 7.91
C ARG A 91 6.80 2.02 7.17
N LYS A 92 7.65 1.27 7.89
CA LYS A 92 8.81 0.56 7.33
C LYS A 92 8.36 -0.72 6.64
N ILE A 93 8.76 -0.91 5.40
CA ILE A 93 8.45 -2.10 4.61
C ILE A 93 9.73 -2.91 4.46
N ILE A 94 9.71 -4.17 4.91
CA ILE A 94 10.75 -5.13 4.62
C ILE A 94 10.30 -5.93 3.41
N ASP A 95 11.09 -5.83 2.37
CA ASP A 95 10.80 -6.42 1.08
C ASP A 95 11.90 -7.39 0.65
N HIS A 96 11.53 -8.36 -0.18
CA HIS A 96 12.44 -9.35 -0.72
C HIS A 96 13.08 -8.85 -2.02
N ILE A 97 14.41 -8.95 -2.14
CA ILE A 97 15.13 -8.65 -3.39
C ILE A 97 14.67 -9.60 -4.49
N ILE A 98 14.71 -10.89 -4.24
CA ILE A 98 14.04 -11.92 -5.05
C ILE A 98 12.70 -12.22 -4.39
N PRO A 99 11.56 -12.00 -5.07
CA PRO A 99 10.24 -12.12 -4.47
C PRO A 99 9.97 -13.51 -3.89
N LEU A 100 9.28 -13.58 -2.77
CA LEU A 100 8.88 -14.81 -2.09
C LEU A 100 8.14 -15.80 -3.01
N ARG A 101 7.32 -15.29 -3.93
CA ARG A 101 6.59 -16.11 -4.92
C ARG A 101 7.49 -16.80 -5.95
N ILE A 102 8.73 -16.32 -6.10
CA ILE A 102 9.74 -16.84 -7.06
C ILE A 102 10.70 -17.81 -6.38
N ASP A 103 11.09 -17.51 -5.14
CA ASP A 103 12.04 -18.34 -4.38
C ASP A 103 11.63 -18.35 -2.90
N LYS A 104 10.94 -19.45 -2.50
CA LYS A 104 10.47 -19.61 -1.13
C LYS A 104 11.61 -19.95 -0.16
N ASP A 105 12.71 -20.48 -0.64
CA ASP A 105 13.83 -20.88 0.23
C ASP A 105 14.55 -19.65 0.81
N LYS A 106 14.44 -18.51 0.12
CA LYS A 106 15.01 -17.22 0.56
C LYS A 106 14.07 -16.36 1.39
N GLN A 107 12.99 -16.93 1.91
CA GLN A 107 11.96 -16.18 2.65
C GLN A 107 12.45 -15.50 3.93
N LEU A 108 13.45 -16.09 4.62
CA LEU A 108 14.08 -15.56 5.84
C LEU A 108 15.55 -15.21 5.66
N ASP A 109 16.07 -15.33 4.41
CA ASP A 109 17.44 -14.96 4.11
C ASP A 109 17.62 -13.45 4.25
N GLU A 110 18.37 -13.04 5.25
CA GLU A 110 18.62 -11.62 5.57
C GLU A 110 19.33 -10.90 4.40
N SER A 111 20.13 -11.60 3.61
CA SER A 111 20.79 -11.04 2.43
C SER A 111 19.81 -10.74 1.29
N ASN A 112 18.67 -11.46 1.26
CA ASN A 112 17.58 -11.27 0.32
C ASN A 112 16.56 -10.23 0.81
N LEU A 113 16.77 -9.62 1.99
CA LEU A 113 15.83 -8.69 2.60
C LEU A 113 16.45 -7.29 2.71
N TRP A 114 15.63 -6.28 2.54
CA TRP A 114 16.02 -4.89 2.69
C TRP A 114 14.85 -3.99 3.14
N THR A 115 15.18 -2.84 3.75
CA THR A 115 14.20 -1.87 4.21
C THR A 115 13.89 -0.85 3.11
N LEU A 116 12.63 -0.65 2.79
CA LEU A 116 12.15 0.31 1.81
C LEU A 116 11.09 1.24 2.40
N CYS A 117 11.08 2.50 1.93
CA CYS A 117 9.93 3.39 2.11
C CYS A 117 8.78 2.97 1.18
N TYR A 118 7.57 3.46 1.47
CA TYR A 118 6.38 3.13 0.68
C TYR A 118 6.54 3.46 -0.81
N ARG A 119 7.12 4.63 -1.14
CA ARG A 119 7.33 5.07 -2.53
C ARG A 119 8.24 4.10 -3.30
N CYS A 120 9.42 3.79 -2.75
CA CYS A 120 10.38 2.89 -3.40
C CYS A 120 9.84 1.47 -3.53
N HIS A 121 9.12 0.96 -2.53
CA HIS A 121 8.47 -0.33 -2.58
C HIS A 121 7.37 -0.38 -3.66
N SER A 122 6.52 0.65 -3.76
CA SER A 122 5.48 0.72 -4.80
C SER A 122 6.07 0.69 -6.22
N ILE A 123 7.13 1.47 -6.44
CA ILE A 123 7.85 1.48 -7.74
C ILE A 123 8.43 0.10 -8.03
N LYS A 124 9.11 -0.52 -7.03
CA LYS A 124 9.67 -1.86 -7.19
C LYS A 124 8.60 -2.89 -7.58
N THR A 125 7.46 -2.89 -6.89
CA THR A 125 6.35 -3.81 -7.20
C THR A 125 5.88 -3.68 -8.65
N ASN A 126 5.73 -2.45 -9.15
CA ASN A 126 5.34 -2.21 -10.54
C ASN A 126 6.39 -2.73 -11.54
N ILE A 127 7.67 -2.49 -11.29
CA ILE A 127 8.76 -2.98 -12.15
C ILE A 127 8.81 -4.53 -12.09
N GLU A 128 8.65 -5.10 -10.91
CA GLU A 128 8.62 -6.54 -10.69
C GLU A 128 7.52 -7.23 -11.51
N GLU A 129 6.32 -6.66 -11.52
CA GLU A 129 5.22 -7.16 -12.36
C GLU A 129 5.53 -7.03 -13.86
N GLN A 130 6.13 -5.92 -14.30
CA GLN A 130 6.55 -5.73 -15.68
C GLN A 130 7.60 -6.78 -16.10
N ILE A 131 8.60 -7.05 -15.25
CA ILE A 131 9.62 -8.06 -15.52
C ILE A 131 8.99 -9.45 -15.61
N ILE A 132 8.16 -9.83 -14.62
CA ILE A 132 7.54 -11.16 -14.58
C ILE A 132 6.66 -11.40 -15.80
N ASN A 133 5.92 -10.41 -16.26
CA ASN A 133 5.06 -10.50 -17.43
C ASN A 133 5.83 -10.42 -18.77
N SER A 134 7.15 -10.17 -18.75
CA SER A 134 7.98 -10.15 -19.96
C SER A 134 8.43 -11.57 -20.37
N PRO A 135 8.85 -11.80 -21.62
CA PRO A 135 9.42 -13.06 -22.04
C PRO A 135 10.58 -13.48 -21.13
N ASN A 136 10.55 -14.74 -20.64
CA ASN A 136 11.52 -15.28 -19.69
C ASN A 136 11.62 -14.51 -18.35
N GLY A 137 10.55 -13.80 -17.96
CA GLY A 137 10.54 -12.88 -16.81
C GLY A 137 10.85 -13.54 -15.48
N ILE A 138 10.39 -14.78 -15.25
CA ILE A 138 10.69 -15.54 -14.02
C ILE A 138 12.20 -15.79 -13.87
N ASN A 139 12.90 -16.13 -14.96
CA ASN A 139 14.35 -16.31 -14.90
C ASN A 139 15.07 -14.98 -14.73
N LYS A 140 14.63 -13.93 -15.42
CA LYS A 140 15.22 -12.60 -15.25
C LYS A 140 15.17 -12.15 -13.80
N ILE A 141 14.01 -12.27 -13.14
CA ILE A 141 13.84 -11.76 -11.78
C ILE A 141 14.65 -12.52 -10.73
N LYS A 142 14.94 -13.80 -10.96
CA LYS A 142 15.83 -14.60 -10.10
C LYS A 142 17.27 -14.06 -10.06
N HIS A 143 17.69 -13.35 -11.09
CA HIS A 143 19.06 -12.83 -11.24
C HIS A 143 19.18 -11.31 -11.04
N VAL A 144 18.08 -10.62 -10.67
CA VAL A 144 18.16 -9.19 -10.38
C VAL A 144 18.85 -8.96 -9.05
N SER A 145 20.00 -8.30 -9.08
CA SER A 145 20.75 -7.94 -7.88
C SER A 145 20.13 -6.74 -7.14
N LYS A 146 20.55 -6.56 -5.88
CA LYS A 146 20.18 -5.36 -5.08
C LYS A 146 20.54 -4.06 -5.81
N ASP A 147 21.68 -4.01 -6.48
CA ASP A 147 22.15 -2.81 -7.18
C ASP A 147 21.36 -2.54 -8.45
N ASN A 148 20.97 -3.59 -9.16
CA ASN A 148 20.09 -3.46 -10.32
C ASN A 148 18.72 -2.88 -9.88
N TRP A 149 18.15 -3.36 -8.79
CA TRP A 149 16.91 -2.80 -8.22
C TRP A 149 17.06 -1.34 -7.86
N LYS A 150 18.17 -0.96 -7.18
CA LYS A 150 18.45 0.45 -6.86
C LYS A 150 18.46 1.32 -8.11
N LYS A 151 19.12 0.85 -9.17
CA LYS A 151 19.18 1.57 -10.46
C LYS A 151 17.78 1.74 -11.05
N TYR A 152 17.03 0.66 -11.25
CA TYR A 152 15.70 0.68 -11.85
C TYR A 152 14.72 1.57 -11.08
N ILE A 153 14.73 1.51 -9.75
CA ILE A 153 13.84 2.31 -8.92
C ILE A 153 14.23 3.79 -8.98
N LYS A 154 15.54 4.12 -8.93
CA LYS A 154 16.02 5.51 -9.00
C LYS A 154 15.72 6.17 -10.34
N GLU A 155 15.77 5.44 -11.43
CA GLU A 155 15.37 5.92 -12.75
C GLU A 155 13.90 6.35 -12.76
N ARG A 156 13.00 5.54 -12.17
CA ARG A 156 11.56 5.85 -12.07
C ARG A 156 11.20 6.94 -11.04
N ILE A 157 12.11 7.29 -10.13
CA ILE A 157 11.89 8.40 -9.18
C ILE A 157 12.14 9.75 -9.85
N LYS A 158 12.98 9.80 -10.89
CA LYS A 158 13.35 11.02 -11.60
C LYS A 158 12.31 11.46 -12.64
N ASP A 159 11.50 10.51 -13.09
CA ASP A 159 10.35 10.76 -13.98
C ASP A 159 9.13 11.21 -13.16
#